data_813be448c9337c762727f112e4e6e546
#
_entry.id   813be448c9337c762727f112e4e6e546
#
_cell.length_a   1.000
_cell.length_b   1.000
_cell.length_c   1.000
_cell.angle_alpha   90.00
_cell.angle_beta   90.00
_cell.angle_gamma   90.00
#
_symmetry.space_group_name_H-M   'P 1'
#
loop_
_entity.id
_entity.type
_entity.pdbx_description
1 polymer ?
#
loop_
_entity_poly.entity_id
_entity_poly.type
_entity_poly.pdbx_seq_one_letter_code
_entity_poly.pdbx_strand_id
1 'polypeptide(L)'
;MNHTITIAGDDWYELISLGDGISLIRERYVADWLRCNIWHIQGKHQDLLIDSGLGLRPLKPEIARLSSRPVIAVMSHCHFDHIGSCHEFDRRLGHRACSEVYQDP
;
A
#
# COMPACT_ATOMS: atom_id res chain seq x y z
N MET A 1 19.15 -7.59 -11.87
CA MET A 1 18.27 -8.04 -10.79
C MET A 1 16.94 -8.50 -11.37
N ASN A 2 16.54 -9.69 -11.01
CA ASN A 2 15.26 -10.22 -11.47
C ASN A 2 14.15 -9.78 -10.54
N HIS A 3 13.10 -9.22 -11.11
CA HIS A 3 11.92 -8.82 -10.36
C HIS A 3 10.86 -9.90 -10.52
N THR A 4 10.23 -10.28 -9.41
CA THR A 4 9.14 -11.25 -9.41
C THR A 4 7.83 -10.49 -9.36
N ILE A 5 6.92 -10.81 -10.29
CA ILE A 5 5.59 -10.23 -10.32
C ILE A 5 4.61 -11.29 -9.87
N THR A 6 3.82 -10.98 -8.85
CA THR A 6 2.77 -11.85 -8.33
C THR A 6 1.43 -11.15 -8.51
N ILE A 7 0.45 -11.88 -9.03
CA ILE A 7 -0.91 -11.37 -9.19
C ILE A 7 -1.72 -11.76 -7.96
N ALA A 8 -2.42 -10.79 -7.38
CA ALA A 8 -3.28 -11.03 -6.22
C ALA A 8 -4.45 -11.96 -6.55
N GLY A 9 -5.03 -12.57 -5.52
CA GLY A 9 -6.06 -13.58 -5.68
C GLY A 9 -7.30 -13.13 -6.44
N ASP A 10 -7.67 -11.86 -6.35
CA ASP A 10 -8.81 -11.30 -7.07
C ASP A 10 -8.40 -10.62 -8.39
N ASP A 11 -7.15 -10.75 -8.78
CA ASP A 11 -6.61 -10.20 -10.02
C ASP A 11 -6.55 -8.66 -10.06
N TRP A 12 -6.81 -7.99 -8.94
CA TRP A 12 -6.82 -6.52 -8.88
C TRP A 12 -5.44 -5.93 -8.69
N TYR A 13 -4.66 -6.50 -7.78
CA TYR A 13 -3.32 -6.00 -7.47
C TYR A 13 -2.25 -6.83 -8.15
N GLU A 14 -1.18 -6.17 -8.58
CA GLU A 14 0.08 -6.84 -8.91
C GLU A 14 1.13 -6.43 -7.88
N LEU A 15 1.95 -7.40 -7.50
CA LEU A 15 3.01 -7.23 -6.51
C LEU A 15 4.34 -7.53 -7.18
N ILE A 16 5.26 -6.56 -7.15
CA ILE A 16 6.57 -6.68 -7.78
C ILE A 16 7.61 -6.65 -6.68
N SER A 17 8.26 -7.78 -6.43
CA SER A 17 9.34 -7.86 -5.45
C SER A 17 10.60 -7.26 -6.04
N LEU A 18 11.17 -6.29 -5.34
CA LEU A 18 12.40 -5.62 -5.77
C LEU A 18 13.64 -6.13 -5.02
N GLY A 19 13.45 -7.07 -4.10
CA GLY A 19 14.53 -7.55 -3.23
C GLY A 19 14.63 -6.71 -1.96
N ASP A 20 15.44 -7.18 -1.02
CA ASP A 20 15.71 -6.47 0.25
C ASP A 20 14.46 -6.14 1.07
N GLY A 21 13.40 -6.94 0.91
CA GLY A 21 12.16 -6.72 1.63
C GLY A 21 11.31 -5.58 1.09
N ILE A 22 11.58 -5.10 -0.12
CA ILE A 22 10.84 -4.01 -0.76
C ILE A 22 9.98 -4.57 -1.87
N SER A 23 8.69 -4.24 -1.84
CA SER A 23 7.74 -4.62 -2.89
C SER A 23 7.00 -3.39 -3.39
N LEU A 24 6.78 -3.34 -4.69
CA LEU A 24 5.93 -2.35 -5.33
C LEU A 24 4.58 -3.01 -5.62
N ILE A 25 3.51 -2.37 -5.18
CA ILE A 25 2.15 -2.87 -5.37
C ILE A 25 1.40 -1.86 -6.23
N ARG A 26 0.69 -2.35 -7.24
CA ARG A 26 -0.08 -1.48 -8.13
C ARG A 26 -1.46 -2.06 -8.38
N GLU A 27 -2.42 -1.18 -8.58
CA GLU A 27 -3.79 -1.54 -8.98
C GLU A 27 -3.79 -1.73 -10.51
N ARG A 28 -3.88 -2.98 -10.96
CA ARG A 28 -3.63 -3.35 -12.36
C ARG A 28 -4.50 -2.63 -13.39
N TYR A 29 -5.75 -2.35 -13.03
CA TYR A 29 -6.72 -1.83 -13.97
C TYR A 29 -6.95 -0.33 -13.87
N VAL A 30 -6.14 0.34 -13.07
CA VAL A 30 -6.16 1.80 -12.97
C VAL A 30 -5.24 2.37 -14.04
N ALA A 31 -5.68 3.42 -14.73
CA ALA A 31 -4.90 4.07 -15.77
C ALA A 31 -3.56 4.57 -15.23
N ASP A 32 -2.51 4.49 -16.04
CA ASP A 32 -1.15 4.81 -15.62
C ASP A 32 -1.01 6.21 -15.02
N TRP A 33 -1.74 7.19 -15.56
CA TRP A 33 -1.65 8.56 -15.09
C TRP A 33 -2.29 8.77 -13.71
N LEU A 34 -3.15 7.84 -13.27
CA LEU A 34 -3.83 7.90 -11.97
C LEU A 34 -3.28 6.88 -10.99
N ARG A 35 -2.68 5.81 -11.50
CA ARG A 35 -2.27 4.67 -10.69
C ARG A 35 -1.16 5.03 -9.71
N CYS A 36 -1.42 4.82 -8.44
CA CYS A 36 -0.48 5.04 -7.35
C CYS A 36 0.55 3.92 -7.29
N ASN A 37 1.78 4.26 -6.94
CA ASN A 37 2.78 3.29 -6.52
C ASN A 37 2.64 3.09 -5.02
N ILE A 38 2.29 1.88 -4.62
CA ILE A 38 2.16 1.49 -3.22
C ILE A 38 3.41 0.73 -2.84
N TRP A 39 4.14 1.22 -1.84
CA TRP A 39 5.39 0.60 -1.43
C TRP A 39 5.22 -0.14 -0.12
N HIS A 40 5.57 -1.43 -0.10
CA HIS A 40 5.64 -2.22 1.12
C HIS A 40 7.10 -2.49 1.45
N ILE A 41 7.52 -2.10 2.65
CA ILE A 41 8.90 -2.22 3.10
C ILE A 41 8.90 -3.05 4.38
N GLN A 42 9.54 -4.22 4.32
CA GLN A 42 9.64 -5.12 5.47
C GLN A 42 10.70 -4.61 6.43
N GLY A 43 10.34 -4.52 7.69
CA GLY A 43 11.26 -4.16 8.76
C GLY A 43 11.56 -5.35 9.65
N LYS A 44 12.31 -5.10 10.71
CA LYS A 44 12.67 -6.15 11.66
C LYS A 44 11.49 -6.50 12.58
N HIS A 45 10.76 -5.50 13.05
CA HIS A 45 9.66 -5.68 14.00
C HIS A 45 8.32 -5.22 13.45
N GLN A 46 8.33 -4.37 12.46
CA GLN A 46 7.14 -3.82 11.83
C GLN A 46 7.47 -3.44 10.39
N ASP A 47 6.44 -3.36 9.59
CA ASP A 47 6.57 -3.01 8.18
C ASP A 47 6.02 -1.61 7.94
N LEU A 48 6.48 -0.98 6.86
CA LEU A 48 5.91 0.27 6.38
C LEU A 48 5.14 0.00 5.09
N LEU A 49 3.98 0.64 4.97
CA LEU A 49 3.22 0.69 3.73
C LEU A 49 3.11 2.16 3.35
N ILE A 50 3.70 2.53 2.23
CA ILE A 50 3.69 3.92 1.78
C ILE A 50 2.64 4.06 0.68
N ASP A 51 1.61 4.85 0.97
CA ASP A 51 0.42 5.06 0.16
C ASP A 51 -0.44 3.80 0.06
N SER A 52 -1.64 3.90 -0.50
CA SER A 52 -2.61 2.81 -0.43
C SER A 52 -3.61 2.76 -1.59
N GLY A 53 -3.39 3.50 -2.67
CA GLY A 53 -4.19 3.41 -3.87
C GLY A 53 -5.58 4.02 -3.76
N LEU A 54 -6.48 3.59 -4.64
CA LEU A 54 -7.86 4.10 -4.73
C LEU A 54 -8.83 3.46 -3.73
N GLY A 55 -8.50 2.30 -3.20
CA GLY A 55 -9.36 1.62 -2.24
C GLY A 55 -10.54 0.87 -2.86
N LEU A 56 -10.46 0.52 -4.13
CA LEU A 56 -11.55 -0.19 -4.82
C LEU A 56 -11.62 -1.67 -4.43
N ARG A 57 -10.53 -2.23 -3.95
CA ARG A 57 -10.46 -3.59 -3.42
C ARG A 57 -9.65 -3.59 -2.13
N PRO A 58 -9.91 -4.51 -1.19
CA PRO A 58 -9.14 -4.57 0.05
C PRO A 58 -7.66 -4.80 -0.22
N LEU A 59 -6.81 -4.00 0.41
CA LEU A 59 -5.35 -4.09 0.29
C LEU A 59 -4.73 -4.89 1.43
N LYS A 60 -5.25 -4.75 2.64
CA LYS A 60 -4.67 -5.39 3.83
C LYS A 60 -4.46 -6.89 3.69
N PRO A 61 -5.41 -7.67 3.12
CA PRO A 61 -5.18 -9.10 2.93
C PRO A 61 -3.98 -9.41 2.05
N GLU A 62 -3.69 -8.58 1.05
CA GLU A 62 -2.55 -8.77 0.17
C GLU A 62 -1.24 -8.51 0.92
N ILE A 63 -1.23 -7.50 1.80
CA ILE A 63 -0.07 -7.22 2.64
C ILE A 63 0.16 -8.36 3.62
N ALA A 64 -0.91 -8.94 4.19
CA ALA A 64 -0.80 -10.05 5.13
C ALA A 64 -0.16 -11.31 4.51
N ARG A 65 -0.25 -11.47 3.20
CA ARG A 65 0.42 -12.56 2.50
C ARG A 65 1.93 -12.35 2.40
N LEU A 66 2.38 -11.11 2.45
CA LEU A 66 3.80 -10.77 2.34
C LEU A 66 4.51 -10.82 3.68
N SER A 67 3.79 -10.51 4.76
CA SER A 67 4.40 -10.38 6.08
C SER A 67 3.34 -10.52 7.17
N SER A 68 3.73 -11.10 8.30
CA SER A 68 2.85 -11.20 9.47
C SER A 68 3.14 -10.10 10.51
N ARG A 69 4.10 -9.22 10.23
CA ARG A 69 4.45 -8.15 11.17
C ARG A 69 3.40 -7.05 11.16
N PRO A 70 3.28 -6.29 12.25
CA PRO A 70 2.43 -5.09 12.26
C PRO A 70 2.83 -4.12 11.17
N VAL A 71 1.85 -3.42 10.61
CA VAL A 71 2.06 -2.50 9.49
C VAL A 71 1.70 -1.08 9.91
N ILE A 72 2.57 -0.13 9.61
CA ILE A 72 2.27 1.29 9.72
C ILE A 72 2.04 1.83 8.32
N ALA A 73 0.83 2.32 8.07
CA ALA A 73 0.49 2.94 6.80
C ALA A 73 0.91 4.41 6.82
N VAL A 74 1.75 4.80 5.88
CA VAL A 74 2.29 6.16 5.77
C VAL A 74 1.74 6.80 4.50
N MET A 75 1.11 7.96 4.65
CA MET A 75 0.54 8.68 3.51
C MET A 75 1.51 9.76 3.06
N SER A 76 1.97 9.67 1.80
CA SER A 76 2.87 10.69 1.24
C SER A 76 2.15 12.03 1.09
N HIS A 77 0.87 11.97 0.73
CA HIS A 77 -0.01 13.14 0.65
C HIS A 77 -1.46 12.64 0.69
N CYS A 78 -2.43 13.55 0.72
CA CYS A 78 -3.82 13.15 0.94
C CYS A 78 -4.70 13.17 -0.31
N HIS A 79 -4.12 13.03 -1.49
CA HIS A 79 -4.91 12.86 -2.71
C HIS A 79 -5.60 11.50 -2.71
N PHE A 80 -6.80 11.43 -3.28
CA PHE A 80 -7.67 10.27 -3.17
C PHE A 80 -7.06 8.98 -3.74
N ASP A 81 -6.17 9.09 -4.71
CA ASP A 81 -5.51 7.94 -5.34
C ASP A 81 -4.39 7.36 -4.47
N HIS A 82 -4.07 7.99 -3.34
CA HIS A 82 -3.01 7.54 -2.44
C HIS A 82 -3.52 7.10 -1.07
N ILE A 83 -4.76 7.44 -0.70
CA ILE A 83 -5.28 7.20 0.65
C ILE A 83 -6.46 6.22 0.68
N GLY A 84 -6.80 5.61 -0.44
CA GLY A 84 -8.03 4.84 -0.57
C GLY A 84 -8.16 3.66 0.39
N SER A 85 -7.08 2.97 0.69
CA SER A 85 -7.08 1.82 1.59
C SER A 85 -6.46 2.11 2.96
N CYS A 86 -6.12 3.36 3.26
CA CYS A 86 -5.46 3.68 4.53
C CYS A 86 -6.33 3.31 5.74
N HIS A 87 -7.66 3.37 5.61
CA HIS A 87 -8.61 3.05 6.67
C HIS A 87 -8.54 1.58 7.11
N GLU A 88 -7.94 0.71 6.32
CA GLU A 88 -7.81 -0.71 6.66
C GLU A 88 -6.74 -0.96 7.71
N PHE A 89 -5.87 0.02 7.99
CA PHE A 89 -4.74 -0.14 8.89
C PHE A 89 -4.95 0.65 10.17
N ASP A 90 -4.65 0.03 11.32
CA ASP A 90 -4.86 0.64 12.63
C ASP A 90 -3.89 1.77 12.91
N ARG A 91 -2.66 1.66 12.42
CA ARG A 91 -1.61 2.66 12.62
C ARG A 91 -1.37 3.39 11.30
N ARG A 92 -1.62 4.69 11.34
CA ARG A 92 -1.54 5.55 10.15
C ARG A 92 -0.77 6.81 10.48
N LEU A 93 0.17 7.18 9.60
CA LEU A 93 0.97 8.40 9.73
C LEU A 93 0.86 9.21 8.43
N GLY A 94 0.91 10.52 8.55
CA GLY A 94 0.88 11.40 7.42
C GLY A 94 1.14 12.83 7.86
N HIS A 95 1.12 13.74 6.90
CA HIS A 95 1.32 15.16 7.20
C HIS A 95 0.14 15.69 8.00
N ARG A 96 0.43 16.57 8.97
CA ARG A 96 -0.60 17.14 9.85
C ARG A 96 -1.74 17.81 9.09
N ALA A 97 -1.45 18.46 7.98
CA ALA A 97 -2.46 19.15 7.16
C ALA A 97 -3.51 18.19 6.58
N CYS A 98 -3.22 16.89 6.53
CA CYS A 98 -4.11 15.86 5.99
C CYS A 98 -4.73 14.98 7.08
N SER A 99 -4.57 15.34 8.36
CA SER A 99 -4.95 14.48 9.47
C SER A 99 -6.42 14.07 9.47
N GLU A 100 -7.31 14.97 9.05
CA GLU A 100 -8.74 14.64 9.00
C GLU A 100 -9.05 13.55 8.00
N VAL A 101 -8.27 13.46 6.93
CA VAL A 101 -8.51 12.51 5.86
C VAL A 101 -8.09 11.10 6.27
N TYR A 102 -6.90 10.93 6.84
CA TYR A 102 -6.40 9.59 7.15
C TYR A 102 -6.69 9.12 8.58
N GLN A 103 -7.17 9.99 9.46
CA GLN A 103 -7.62 9.59 10.79
C GLN A 103 -9.09 9.20 10.78
N ASP A 104 -9.88 9.87 9.95
CA ASP A 104 -11.32 9.64 9.83
C ASP A 104 -11.71 9.64 8.36
N PRO A 105 -11.30 8.61 7.62
CA PRO A 105 -11.57 8.52 6.18
C PRO A 105 -13.04 8.26 5.86
#